data_ed60b03db4e66348c735388ee33820cc
#
_entry.id   ed60b03db4e66348c735388ee33820cc
#
_cell.length_a   1.000
_cell.length_b   1.000
_cell.length_c   1.000
_cell.angle_alpha   90.00
_cell.angle_beta   90.00
_cell.angle_gamma   90.00
#
_symmetry.space_group_name_H-M   'P 1'
#
loop_
_entity.id
_entity.type
_entity.pdbx_description
1 polymer ?
#
loop_
_entity_poly.entity_id
_entity_poly.type
_entity_poly.pdbx_seq_one_letter_code
_entity_poly.pdbx_strand_id
1 'polypeptide(L)'
;MRYGIPILGDRIAPRCTFADSVLLVVLRRNQAKRENRVILAHHSMADLVDILSEYRVDTLICGGISRESREFLDSRDVTIIENVVGTIDELIAALCTGNLRSGYGLEHTRDTANRPDGADKKAEAGTSPDDHTGSVSEGERRGISEREADCLVCTDLACLRGKSCKLSKRFNGGPVVDQETARMLEASLDISSERERTLCRLSELIYFCLEMRYRRIGVAFCEDLREPAEILVRVLRRFFEVFPVSCKVGGKTDPATSTAETNPNDKQQYVICNPRGQADILNSLDTDLNVIVGICMGADCVFTQASESPVSTLFVKDRSLANNPIGAVYSDYYLKEAVQASARTK
;
A
#
# COMPACT_ATOMS: atom_id res chain seq x y z
N MET A 1 -32.38 14.82 -14.54
CA MET A 1 -31.11 14.95 -13.86
C MET A 1 -30.03 14.25 -14.69
N ARG A 2 -28.90 14.91 -14.87
CA ARG A 2 -27.73 14.37 -15.56
C ARG A 2 -26.63 14.08 -14.56
N TYR A 3 -26.07 12.89 -14.68
CA TYR A 3 -25.01 12.39 -13.81
C TYR A 3 -23.73 12.20 -14.62
N GLY A 4 -22.60 12.61 -14.05
CA GLY A 4 -21.26 12.28 -14.54
C GLY A 4 -20.64 11.25 -13.62
N ILE A 5 -20.11 10.17 -14.18
CA ILE A 5 -19.48 9.07 -13.45
C ILE A 5 -18.07 8.89 -14.01
N PRO A 6 -17.03 9.37 -13.32
CA PRO A 6 -15.65 9.03 -13.67
C PRO A 6 -15.41 7.53 -13.54
N ILE A 7 -14.94 6.92 -14.62
CA ILE A 7 -14.77 5.47 -14.71
C ILE A 7 -13.35 5.07 -15.09
N LEU A 8 -12.94 3.90 -14.62
CA LEU A 8 -11.73 3.22 -14.97
C LEU A 8 -12.10 1.80 -15.43
N GLY A 9 -11.98 1.55 -16.73
CA GLY A 9 -12.46 0.31 -17.32
C GLY A 9 -14.00 0.19 -17.26
N ASP A 10 -14.52 -0.79 -16.52
CA ASP A 10 -15.96 -1.08 -16.32
C ASP A 10 -16.48 -0.69 -14.93
N ARG A 11 -15.66 0.01 -14.15
CA ARG A 11 -15.95 0.37 -12.76
C ARG A 11 -15.85 1.88 -12.55
N ILE A 12 -16.45 2.35 -11.46
CA ILE A 12 -16.19 3.71 -10.99
C ILE A 12 -14.70 3.86 -10.67
N ALA A 13 -14.12 4.98 -11.07
CA ALA A 13 -12.72 5.27 -10.75
C ALA A 13 -12.55 5.43 -9.23
N PRO A 14 -11.51 4.83 -8.62
CA PRO A 14 -11.26 4.98 -7.18
C PRO A 14 -11.10 6.43 -6.73
N ARG A 15 -10.54 7.28 -7.60
CA ARG A 15 -10.51 8.76 -7.51
C ARG A 15 -10.91 9.36 -8.85
N CYS A 16 -11.48 10.55 -8.82
CA CYS A 16 -11.88 11.27 -10.05
C CYS A 16 -10.72 11.45 -11.03
N THR A 17 -9.53 11.76 -10.52
CA THR A 17 -8.30 11.98 -11.31
C THR A 17 -7.71 10.72 -11.92
N PHE A 18 -8.13 9.53 -11.47
CA PHE A 18 -7.69 8.25 -12.03
C PHE A 18 -8.60 7.72 -13.14
N ALA A 19 -9.67 8.43 -13.43
CA ALA A 19 -10.58 8.03 -14.48
C ALA A 19 -9.93 8.09 -15.86
N ASP A 20 -10.22 7.12 -16.69
CA ASP A 20 -9.88 7.15 -18.13
C ASP A 20 -10.96 7.88 -18.94
N SER A 21 -12.16 7.94 -18.41
CA SER A 21 -13.31 8.54 -19.08
C SER A 21 -14.42 8.90 -18.08
N VAL A 22 -15.35 9.73 -18.54
CA VAL A 22 -16.58 10.07 -17.83
C VAL A 22 -17.78 9.46 -18.53
N LEU A 23 -18.55 8.66 -17.83
CA LEU A 23 -19.82 8.14 -18.31
C LEU A 23 -20.93 9.14 -17.98
N LEU A 24 -21.65 9.58 -18.99
CA LEU A 24 -22.79 10.47 -18.85
C LEU A 24 -24.08 9.65 -18.80
N VAL A 25 -24.87 9.85 -17.75
CA VAL A 25 -26.12 9.12 -17.51
C VAL A 25 -27.25 10.11 -17.29
N VAL A 26 -28.38 9.92 -17.95
CA VAL A 26 -29.61 10.69 -17.71
C VAL A 26 -30.64 9.81 -17.03
N LEU A 27 -31.15 10.26 -15.90
CA LEU A 27 -32.24 9.62 -15.17
C LEU A 27 -33.56 10.32 -15.47
N ARG A 28 -34.54 9.57 -16.02
CA ARG A 28 -35.93 10.03 -16.24
C ARG A 28 -36.89 8.96 -15.73
N ARG A 29 -37.83 9.33 -14.84
CA ARG A 29 -38.84 8.44 -14.29
C ARG A 29 -38.29 7.09 -13.81
N ASN A 30 -37.18 7.13 -13.04
CA ASN A 30 -36.46 5.98 -12.52
C ASN A 30 -35.86 5.03 -13.60
N GLN A 31 -35.72 5.51 -14.81
CA GLN A 31 -35.00 4.81 -15.87
C GLN A 31 -33.74 5.59 -16.22
N ALA A 32 -32.59 4.94 -16.07
CA ALA A 32 -31.30 5.50 -16.43
C ALA A 32 -30.99 5.19 -17.90
N LYS A 33 -30.66 6.20 -18.66
CA LYS A 33 -30.14 6.07 -20.01
C LYS A 33 -28.68 6.50 -20.04
N ARG A 34 -27.79 5.60 -20.47
CA ARG A 34 -26.40 5.95 -20.80
C ARG A 34 -26.43 6.81 -22.07
N GLU A 35 -25.91 8.02 -22.01
CA GLU A 35 -25.89 8.92 -23.18
C GLU A 35 -24.56 8.83 -23.91
N ASN A 36 -23.45 9.00 -23.18
CA ASN A 36 -22.13 9.09 -23.81
C ASN A 36 -21.03 8.67 -22.85
N ARG A 37 -19.89 8.29 -23.41
CA ARG A 37 -18.63 8.07 -22.69
C ARG A 37 -17.60 9.03 -23.28
N VAL A 38 -17.11 9.96 -22.49
CA VAL A 38 -16.16 10.98 -22.90
C VAL A 38 -14.79 10.65 -22.31
N ILE A 39 -13.77 10.53 -23.15
CA ILE A 39 -12.40 10.21 -22.75
C ILE A 39 -11.77 11.45 -22.11
N LEU A 40 -11.07 11.25 -20.99
CA LEU A 40 -10.27 12.30 -20.35
C LEU A 40 -8.89 12.36 -21.01
N ALA A 41 -8.58 13.48 -21.65
CA ALA A 41 -7.35 13.64 -22.42
C ALA A 41 -6.10 13.69 -21.54
N HIS A 42 -6.18 14.36 -20.38
CA HIS A 42 -5.03 14.59 -19.49
C HIS A 42 -5.21 14.02 -18.09
N HIS A 43 -6.28 13.28 -17.82
CA HIS A 43 -6.60 12.72 -16.51
C HIS A 43 -6.53 13.78 -15.39
N SER A 44 -6.90 15.01 -15.70
CA SER A 44 -6.84 16.13 -14.78
C SER A 44 -8.22 16.50 -14.25
N MET A 45 -8.25 17.17 -13.09
CA MET A 45 -9.49 17.70 -12.55
C MET A 45 -10.08 18.79 -13.45
N ALA A 46 -9.24 19.55 -14.15
CA ALA A 46 -9.67 20.57 -15.11
C ALA A 46 -10.45 19.95 -16.27
N ASP A 47 -9.93 18.87 -16.89
CA ASP A 47 -10.64 18.16 -17.97
C ASP A 47 -11.99 17.60 -17.48
N LEU A 48 -12.03 17.05 -16.27
CA LEU A 48 -13.27 16.56 -15.70
C LEU A 48 -14.30 17.69 -15.57
N VAL A 49 -13.90 18.82 -15.03
CA VAL A 49 -14.77 20.00 -14.85
C VAL A 49 -15.26 20.56 -16.18
N ASP A 50 -14.40 20.61 -17.19
CA ASP A 50 -14.77 21.04 -18.53
C ASP A 50 -15.86 20.13 -19.12
N ILE A 51 -15.70 18.81 -18.98
CA ILE A 51 -16.72 17.83 -19.39
C ILE A 51 -18.02 18.01 -18.61
N LEU A 52 -17.95 18.13 -17.28
CA LEU A 52 -19.15 18.33 -16.45
C LEU A 52 -19.92 19.60 -16.86
N SER A 53 -19.20 20.66 -17.19
CA SER A 53 -19.76 21.95 -17.62
C SER A 53 -20.35 21.88 -19.04
N GLU A 54 -19.61 21.30 -20.00
CA GLU A 54 -20.04 21.14 -21.40
C GLU A 54 -21.33 20.34 -21.50
N TYR A 55 -21.41 19.25 -20.75
CA TYR A 55 -22.57 18.35 -20.77
C TYR A 55 -23.65 18.70 -19.74
N ARG A 56 -23.49 19.82 -19.01
CA ARG A 56 -24.44 20.31 -18.00
C ARG A 56 -24.80 19.20 -17.00
N VAL A 57 -23.79 18.63 -16.37
CA VAL A 57 -23.94 17.59 -15.36
C VAL A 57 -24.43 18.22 -14.06
N ASP A 58 -25.56 17.73 -13.53
CA ASP A 58 -26.15 18.21 -12.27
C ASP A 58 -25.48 17.56 -11.05
N THR A 59 -25.02 16.29 -11.20
CA THR A 59 -24.49 15.50 -10.09
C THR A 59 -23.30 14.65 -10.55
N LEU A 60 -22.20 14.77 -9.83
CA LEU A 60 -21.03 13.90 -9.96
C LEU A 60 -21.19 12.72 -9.02
N ILE A 61 -21.05 11.48 -9.55
CA ILE A 61 -20.97 10.25 -8.74
C ILE A 61 -19.54 9.76 -8.84
N CYS A 62 -18.80 9.74 -7.73
CA CYS A 62 -17.38 9.42 -7.77
C CYS A 62 -16.94 8.52 -6.60
N GLY A 63 -15.77 7.92 -6.74
CA GLY A 63 -15.04 7.29 -5.66
C GLY A 63 -14.49 8.33 -4.69
N GLY A 64 -13.18 8.41 -4.54
CA GLY A 64 -12.53 9.48 -3.76
C GLY A 64 -12.48 10.80 -4.53
N ILE A 65 -12.56 11.91 -3.81
CA ILE A 65 -12.36 13.26 -4.33
C ILE A 65 -11.55 14.05 -3.32
N SER A 66 -10.57 14.86 -3.78
CA SER A 66 -9.80 15.72 -2.90
C SER A 66 -10.65 16.86 -2.37
N ARG A 67 -10.27 17.42 -1.21
CA ARG A 67 -10.97 18.55 -0.60
C ARG A 67 -11.02 19.76 -1.55
N GLU A 68 -9.91 20.09 -2.18
CA GLU A 68 -9.82 21.20 -3.13
C GLU A 68 -10.75 21.00 -4.32
N SER A 69 -10.79 19.78 -4.86
CA SER A 69 -11.68 19.43 -5.98
C SER A 69 -13.16 19.51 -5.59
N ARG A 70 -13.48 19.13 -4.34
CA ARG A 70 -14.83 19.25 -3.80
C ARG A 70 -15.25 20.72 -3.68
N GLU A 71 -14.44 21.54 -3.00
CA GLU A 71 -14.69 22.98 -2.83
C GLU A 71 -14.86 23.67 -4.19
N PHE A 72 -14.07 23.26 -5.18
CA PHE A 72 -14.15 23.79 -6.53
C PHE A 72 -15.45 23.41 -7.25
N LEU A 73 -15.94 22.18 -7.13
CA LEU A 73 -17.21 21.72 -7.72
C LEU A 73 -18.41 22.29 -6.99
N ASP A 74 -18.36 22.39 -5.66
CA ASP A 74 -19.40 23.02 -4.85
C ASP A 74 -19.61 24.50 -5.26
N SER A 75 -18.52 25.21 -5.60
CA SER A 75 -18.59 26.58 -6.10
C SER A 75 -19.29 26.72 -7.47
N ARG A 76 -19.56 25.59 -8.14
CA ARG A 76 -20.24 25.51 -9.45
C ARG A 76 -21.61 24.84 -9.38
N ASP A 77 -22.18 24.69 -8.20
CA ASP A 77 -23.49 24.07 -7.97
C ASP A 77 -23.58 22.61 -8.47
N VAL A 78 -22.47 21.87 -8.53
CA VAL A 78 -22.45 20.44 -8.86
C VAL A 78 -22.63 19.63 -7.59
N THR A 79 -23.73 18.91 -7.46
CA THR A 79 -23.93 17.99 -6.34
C THR A 79 -22.97 16.81 -6.43
N ILE A 80 -22.40 16.36 -5.30
CA ILE A 80 -21.42 15.26 -5.27
C ILE A 80 -21.97 14.10 -4.46
N ILE A 81 -21.98 12.90 -5.06
CA ILE A 81 -22.19 11.61 -4.38
C ILE A 81 -20.84 10.90 -4.40
N GLU A 82 -20.16 10.91 -3.28
CA GLU A 82 -18.78 10.44 -3.17
C GLU A 82 -18.62 9.13 -2.41
N ASN A 83 -17.39 8.61 -2.40
CA ASN A 83 -17.06 7.36 -1.72
C ASN A 83 -17.89 6.17 -2.23
N VAL A 84 -18.23 6.20 -3.51
CA VAL A 84 -19.00 5.16 -4.17
C VAL A 84 -18.08 4.10 -4.76
N VAL A 85 -18.41 2.83 -4.55
CA VAL A 85 -17.64 1.68 -5.04
C VAL A 85 -18.59 0.71 -5.75
N GLY A 86 -18.17 0.21 -6.90
CA GLY A 86 -18.93 -0.80 -7.65
C GLY A 86 -18.68 -0.77 -9.14
N THR A 87 -19.32 -1.70 -9.85
CA THR A 87 -19.39 -1.70 -11.31
C THR A 87 -20.40 -0.69 -11.80
N ILE A 88 -20.27 -0.28 -13.06
CA ILE A 88 -21.22 0.67 -13.68
C ILE A 88 -22.65 0.15 -13.61
N ASP A 89 -22.86 -1.17 -13.81
CA ASP A 89 -24.20 -1.76 -13.79
C ASP A 89 -24.83 -1.74 -12.39
N GLU A 90 -24.04 -2.02 -11.34
CA GLU A 90 -24.49 -1.92 -9.94
C GLU A 90 -24.89 -0.48 -9.59
N LEU A 91 -24.08 0.50 -10.01
CA LEU A 91 -24.35 1.91 -9.74
C LEU A 91 -25.61 2.42 -10.47
N ILE A 92 -25.80 2.01 -11.73
CA ILE A 92 -26.99 2.35 -12.50
C ILE A 92 -28.24 1.73 -11.87
N ALA A 93 -28.15 0.48 -11.42
CA ALA A 93 -29.28 -0.17 -10.72
C ALA A 93 -29.63 0.56 -9.41
N ALA A 94 -28.61 0.93 -8.62
CA ALA A 94 -28.80 1.69 -7.40
C ALA A 94 -29.36 3.09 -7.65
N LEU A 95 -28.93 3.75 -8.73
CA LEU A 95 -29.45 5.05 -9.15
C LEU A 95 -30.92 4.97 -9.55
N CYS A 96 -31.32 3.94 -10.29
CA CYS A 96 -32.72 3.72 -10.70
C CYS A 96 -33.63 3.43 -9.51
N THR A 97 -33.15 2.78 -8.47
CA THR A 97 -33.93 2.46 -7.26
C THR A 97 -33.89 3.57 -6.20
N GLY A 98 -33.13 4.64 -6.43
CA GLY A 98 -32.96 5.74 -5.47
C GLY A 98 -32.13 5.39 -4.25
N ASN A 99 -31.38 4.27 -4.27
CA ASN A 99 -30.56 3.78 -3.17
C ASN A 99 -29.11 4.27 -3.23
N LEU A 100 -28.73 5.01 -4.27
CA LEU A 100 -27.37 5.51 -4.42
C LEU A 100 -27.14 6.72 -3.52
N ARG A 101 -26.17 6.60 -2.63
CA ARG A 101 -25.76 7.63 -1.67
C ARG A 101 -24.24 7.61 -1.49
N SER A 102 -23.68 8.64 -0.89
CA SER A 102 -22.27 8.64 -0.51
C SER A 102 -21.97 7.45 0.41
N GLY A 103 -20.87 6.74 0.12
CA GLY A 103 -20.49 5.50 0.79
C GLY A 103 -21.11 4.22 0.22
N TYR A 104 -21.90 4.29 -0.84
CA TYR A 104 -22.50 3.11 -1.47
C TYR A 104 -21.44 2.08 -1.91
N GLY A 105 -21.70 0.81 -1.64
CA GLY A 105 -20.78 -0.31 -1.95
C GLY A 105 -19.70 -0.55 -0.89
N LEU A 106 -19.52 0.34 0.09
CA LEU A 106 -18.64 0.13 1.22
C LEU A 106 -19.30 -0.69 2.34
N GLU A 107 -20.63 -0.74 2.36
CA GLU A 107 -21.40 -1.41 3.42
C GLU A 107 -21.40 -2.94 3.30
N HIS A 108 -21.15 -3.50 2.12
CA HIS A 108 -21.11 -4.95 1.88
C HIS A 108 -19.84 -5.65 2.39
N THR A 109 -18.92 -4.93 3.03
CA THR A 109 -17.73 -5.51 3.66
C THR A 109 -17.86 -5.63 5.18
N ARG A 110 -19.03 -5.28 5.76
CA ARG A 110 -19.32 -5.47 7.18
C ARG A 110 -20.32 -6.61 7.39
N ASP A 111 -19.94 -7.81 7.04
CA ASP A 111 -20.53 -8.98 7.67
C ASP A 111 -19.95 -9.11 9.08
N THR A 112 -20.85 -8.98 10.00
CA THR A 112 -20.75 -9.02 11.43
C THR A 112 -19.98 -10.24 11.94
N ALA A 113 -18.72 -10.06 12.32
CA ALA A 113 -18.07 -10.94 13.28
C ALA A 113 -18.11 -10.27 14.64
N ASN A 114 -18.97 -10.81 15.48
CA ASN A 114 -19.17 -10.60 16.92
C ASN A 114 -17.87 -10.20 17.64
N ARG A 115 -17.83 -8.99 18.21
CA ARG A 115 -16.89 -8.63 19.29
C ARG A 115 -17.60 -8.77 20.61
N PRO A 116 -17.05 -9.49 21.58
CA PRO A 116 -17.46 -9.36 22.96
C PRO A 116 -16.79 -8.12 23.58
N ASP A 117 -17.62 -7.31 24.22
CA ASP A 117 -17.19 -6.20 25.07
C ASP A 117 -16.44 -6.71 26.30
N GLY A 118 -15.47 -5.92 26.73
CA GLY A 118 -15.10 -5.93 28.14
C GLY A 118 -13.63 -5.77 28.49
N ALA A 119 -13.40 -4.67 29.19
CA ALA A 119 -12.43 -4.47 30.26
C ALA A 119 -11.21 -3.59 30.00
N ASP A 120 -11.41 -2.31 30.33
CA ASP A 120 -10.40 -1.40 30.83
C ASP A 120 -9.66 -1.96 32.06
N LYS A 121 -8.34 -2.01 32.02
CA LYS A 121 -7.48 -1.98 33.21
C LYS A 121 -6.25 -1.13 32.95
N LYS A 122 -6.16 -0.07 33.74
CA LYS A 122 -4.99 0.79 33.93
C LYS A 122 -3.78 -0.05 34.38
N ALA A 123 -2.63 0.16 33.77
CA ALA A 123 -1.35 -0.31 34.27
C ALA A 123 -0.43 0.89 34.54
N GLU A 124 0.08 0.91 35.76
CA GLU A 124 0.95 1.92 36.36
C GLU A 124 2.38 1.81 35.85
N ALA A 125 3.07 2.95 35.87
CA ALA A 125 4.44 3.14 35.43
C ALA A 125 5.44 2.44 36.37
N GLY A 126 6.34 1.67 35.80
CA GLY A 126 7.49 1.05 36.48
C GLY A 126 8.80 1.45 35.82
N THR A 127 9.71 1.89 36.65
CA THR A 127 11.05 2.44 36.49
C THR A 127 12.01 1.64 35.62
N SER A 128 12.91 2.36 34.94
CA SER A 128 14.06 1.89 34.15
C SER A 128 15.07 1.03 34.91
N PRO A 129 15.80 0.19 34.22
CA PRO A 129 17.16 -0.15 34.63
C PRO A 129 18.22 0.13 33.54
N ASP A 130 19.40 0.38 34.12
CA ASP A 130 20.67 0.85 33.66
C ASP A 130 21.34 0.10 32.47
N ASP A 131 22.08 0.93 31.76
CA ASP A 131 23.34 0.85 31.04
C ASP A 131 24.09 -0.50 30.95
N HIS A 132 24.30 -0.98 29.72
CA HIS A 132 25.39 -1.89 29.37
C HIS A 132 26.01 -1.54 28.02
N THR A 133 27.15 -0.89 28.09
CA THR A 133 28.10 -0.62 27.00
C THR A 133 28.85 -1.92 26.61
N GLY A 134 28.69 -2.36 25.39
CA GLY A 134 29.56 -3.36 24.72
C GLY A 134 30.24 -2.73 23.52
N SER A 135 31.54 -2.60 23.55
CA SER A 135 32.40 -1.97 22.53
C SER A 135 32.53 -2.88 21.27
N VAL A 136 32.23 -2.33 20.12
CA VAL A 136 32.58 -2.87 18.79
C VAL A 136 33.48 -1.87 18.08
N SER A 137 34.59 -2.36 17.53
CA SER A 137 35.73 -1.64 16.96
C SER A 137 35.38 -0.67 15.83
N GLU A 138 36.03 0.49 15.88
CA GLU A 138 35.88 1.64 14.99
C GLU A 138 36.39 1.37 13.57
N GLY A 139 35.48 1.50 12.60
CA GLY A 139 35.83 1.79 11.21
C GLY A 139 35.32 3.21 10.91
N GLU A 140 36.17 4.04 10.40
CA GLU A 140 35.91 5.45 10.05
C GLU A 140 34.68 5.61 9.16
N ARG A 141 33.53 5.88 9.75
CA ARG A 141 32.33 6.29 9.04
C ARG A 141 32.11 7.79 9.22
N ARG A 142 32.46 8.53 8.17
CA ARG A 142 32.07 9.92 7.86
C ARG A 142 31.58 10.77 9.06
N GLY A 143 32.41 11.05 10.04
CA GLY A 143 32.31 12.22 10.92
C GLY A 143 31.02 12.51 11.70
N ILE A 144 30.04 11.59 11.74
CA ILE A 144 28.82 11.71 12.55
C ILE A 144 28.97 10.78 13.74
N SER A 145 28.90 11.33 14.96
CA SER A 145 28.90 10.51 16.17
C SER A 145 27.56 9.74 16.29
N GLU A 146 27.58 8.55 16.89
CA GLU A 146 26.38 7.73 17.10
C GLU A 146 25.28 8.50 17.82
N ARG A 147 25.62 9.32 18.82
CA ARG A 147 24.65 10.14 19.55
C ARG A 147 24.02 11.24 18.70
N GLU A 148 24.75 11.77 17.71
CA GLU A 148 24.23 12.79 16.80
C GLU A 148 23.23 12.18 15.78
N ALA A 149 23.37 10.89 15.46
CA ALA A 149 22.50 10.18 14.52
C ALA A 149 21.23 9.58 15.18
N ASP A 150 21.07 9.72 16.50
CA ASP A 150 19.92 9.20 17.22
C ASP A 150 18.81 10.26 17.31
N CYS A 151 17.80 10.12 16.44
CA CYS A 151 16.63 11.00 16.43
C CYS A 151 15.67 10.75 17.59
N LEU A 152 15.73 9.59 18.27
CA LEU A 152 14.81 9.26 19.36
C LEU A 152 15.14 10.06 20.65
N VAL A 153 16.40 10.42 20.84
CA VAL A 153 16.83 11.26 21.97
C VAL A 153 16.97 12.74 21.60
N CYS A 154 16.57 13.13 20.40
CA CYS A 154 16.66 14.52 19.94
C CYS A 154 15.62 15.39 20.63
N THR A 155 16.08 16.41 21.39
CA THR A 155 15.21 17.37 22.10
C THR A 155 14.86 18.60 21.26
N ASP A 156 15.67 18.93 20.23
CA ASP A 156 15.45 20.12 19.40
C ASP A 156 14.24 19.96 18.47
N LEU A 157 14.04 18.78 17.88
CA LEU A 157 12.92 18.47 16.96
C LEU A 157 12.70 19.55 15.88
N ALA A 158 13.79 20.20 15.43
CA ALA A 158 13.73 21.29 14.44
C ALA A 158 13.08 20.84 13.12
N CYS A 159 13.33 19.59 12.71
CA CYS A 159 12.76 18.99 11.50
C CYS A 159 11.23 18.93 11.52
N LEU A 160 10.60 18.72 12.67
CA LEU A 160 9.13 18.71 12.80
C LEU A 160 8.52 20.12 12.67
N ARG A 161 9.35 21.17 12.73
CA ARG A 161 8.95 22.58 12.52
C ARG A 161 9.40 23.13 11.16
N GLY A 162 9.74 22.25 10.22
CA GLY A 162 10.20 22.64 8.88
C GLY A 162 11.58 23.31 8.85
N LYS A 163 12.40 23.14 9.91
CA LYS A 163 13.74 23.73 10.00
C LYS A 163 14.82 22.67 9.83
N SER A 164 15.93 23.05 9.23
CA SER A 164 17.11 22.19 9.13
C SER A 164 17.64 21.80 10.50
N CYS A 165 17.82 20.50 10.73
CA CYS A 165 18.42 19.98 11.95
C CYS A 165 19.96 19.86 11.83
N LYS A 166 20.64 19.54 12.92
CA LYS A 166 22.11 19.38 12.93
C LYS A 166 22.61 18.33 11.93
N LEU A 167 21.87 17.24 11.73
CA LEU A 167 22.23 16.20 10.77
C LEU A 167 22.10 16.71 9.34
N SER A 168 20.99 17.37 8.98
CA SER A 168 20.76 17.83 7.61
C SER A 168 21.78 18.86 7.14
N LYS A 169 22.35 19.66 8.06
CA LYS A 169 23.41 20.64 7.74
C LYS A 169 24.71 19.98 7.27
N ARG A 170 24.95 18.71 7.61
CA ARG A 170 26.16 17.96 7.21
C ARG A 170 25.99 17.28 5.84
N PHE A 171 24.75 17.05 5.41
CA PHE A 171 24.45 16.59 4.07
C PHE A 171 24.20 17.82 3.17
N ASN A 172 25.28 18.36 2.61
CA ASN A 172 25.29 19.56 1.75
C ASN A 172 24.14 19.54 0.73
N GLY A 173 23.14 20.38 0.97
CA GLY A 173 21.97 20.50 0.12
C GLY A 173 20.86 19.50 0.45
N GLY A 174 19.64 19.86 0.12
CA GLY A 174 18.52 18.92 0.14
C GLY A 174 18.82 17.69 -0.74
N PRO A 175 18.04 16.63 -0.63
CA PRO A 175 18.22 15.46 -1.49
C PRO A 175 18.19 15.93 -2.94
N VAL A 176 19.21 15.55 -3.72
CA VAL A 176 19.11 15.60 -5.18
C VAL A 176 18.03 14.55 -5.50
N VAL A 177 16.82 15.01 -5.63
CA VAL A 177 15.67 14.15 -5.92
C VAL A 177 15.57 14.15 -7.43
N ASP A 178 15.84 13.00 -8.05
CA ASP A 178 15.53 12.79 -9.45
C ASP A 178 14.03 12.93 -9.70
N GLN A 179 13.63 13.08 -10.95
CA GLN A 179 12.25 13.34 -11.31
C GLN A 179 11.30 12.23 -10.88
N GLU A 180 11.74 10.98 -10.91
CA GLU A 180 10.94 9.83 -10.50
C GLU A 180 10.73 9.81 -9.00
N THR A 181 11.79 10.01 -8.23
CA THR A 181 11.70 10.13 -6.75
C THR A 181 10.80 11.30 -6.34
N ALA A 182 10.89 12.45 -7.03
CA ALA A 182 10.02 13.59 -6.75
C ALA A 182 8.55 13.23 -6.96
N ARG A 183 8.21 12.55 -8.05
CA ARG A 183 6.85 12.08 -8.34
C ARG A 183 6.35 11.07 -7.31
N MET A 184 7.19 10.13 -6.86
CA MET A 184 6.84 9.17 -5.80
C MET A 184 6.50 9.88 -4.49
N LEU A 185 7.28 10.91 -4.11
CA LEU A 185 7.03 11.69 -2.90
C LEU A 185 5.74 12.52 -3.03
N GLU A 186 5.51 13.15 -4.18
CA GLU A 186 4.28 13.90 -4.46
C GLU A 186 3.05 13.00 -4.38
N ALA A 187 3.08 11.84 -5.03
CA ALA A 187 2.01 10.84 -4.96
C ALA A 187 1.73 10.39 -3.51
N SER A 188 2.78 10.16 -2.71
CA SER A 188 2.65 9.80 -1.30
C SER A 188 2.03 10.92 -0.46
N LEU A 189 2.42 12.17 -0.71
CA LEU A 189 1.87 13.33 -0.01
C LEU A 189 0.40 13.54 -0.35
N ASP A 190 0.03 13.40 -1.61
CA ASP A 190 -1.36 13.53 -2.04
C ASP A 190 -2.26 12.49 -1.37
N ILE A 191 -1.83 11.21 -1.36
CA ILE A 191 -2.55 10.12 -0.68
C ILE A 191 -2.69 10.37 0.83
N SER A 192 -1.61 10.83 1.49
CA SER A 192 -1.61 11.08 2.94
C SER A 192 -2.36 12.36 3.34
N SER A 193 -2.57 13.30 2.42
CA SER A 193 -3.31 14.54 2.65
C SER A 193 -4.82 14.33 2.71
N GLU A 194 -5.34 13.19 2.26
CA GLU A 194 -6.76 12.82 2.40
C GLU A 194 -7.15 12.57 3.87
N ARG A 195 -7.35 13.65 4.61
CA ARG A 195 -7.64 13.60 6.05
C ARG A 195 -8.99 12.95 6.39
N GLU A 196 -9.90 12.84 5.43
CA GLU A 196 -11.25 12.33 5.66
C GLU A 196 -11.36 10.81 5.58
N ARG A 197 -10.34 10.13 5.05
CA ARG A 197 -10.31 8.66 4.94
C ARG A 197 -8.98 8.11 5.42
N THR A 198 -9.02 7.31 6.46
CA THR A 198 -7.89 6.45 6.79
C THR A 198 -7.85 5.29 5.80
N LEU A 199 -6.95 5.35 4.85
CA LEU A 199 -6.74 4.27 3.89
C LEU A 199 -5.97 3.11 4.55
N CYS A 200 -6.35 1.89 4.23
CA CYS A 200 -5.51 0.75 4.58
C CYS A 200 -4.33 0.64 3.59
N ARG A 201 -3.26 -0.03 4.00
CA ARG A 201 -2.03 -0.18 3.20
C ARG A 201 -2.28 -0.70 1.78
N LEU A 202 -3.27 -1.59 1.61
CA LEU A 202 -3.66 -2.10 0.28
C LEU A 202 -4.27 -1.00 -0.60
N SER A 203 -5.13 -0.16 -0.03
CA SER A 203 -5.71 0.97 -0.77
C SER A 203 -4.65 2.02 -1.11
N GLU A 204 -3.74 2.31 -0.19
CA GLU A 204 -2.58 3.19 -0.46
C GLU A 204 -1.74 2.66 -1.61
N LEU A 205 -1.44 1.35 -1.63
CA LEU A 205 -0.69 0.72 -2.72
C LEU A 205 -1.39 0.91 -4.07
N ILE A 206 -2.70 0.66 -4.14
CA ILE A 206 -3.47 0.80 -5.38
C ILE A 206 -3.44 2.26 -5.85
N TYR A 207 -3.72 3.21 -4.95
CA TYR A 207 -3.74 4.63 -5.30
C TYR A 207 -2.36 5.13 -5.72
N PHE A 208 -1.31 4.72 -5.01
CA PHE A 208 0.06 5.06 -5.37
C PHE A 208 0.42 4.56 -6.78
N CYS A 209 0.12 3.30 -7.10
CA CYS A 209 0.39 2.74 -8.42
C CYS A 209 -0.41 3.46 -9.54
N LEU A 210 -1.66 3.85 -9.25
CA LEU A 210 -2.50 4.59 -10.21
C LEU A 210 -1.94 6.01 -10.43
N GLU A 211 -1.53 6.71 -9.37
CA GLU A 211 -0.95 8.05 -9.45
C GLU A 211 0.38 8.04 -10.22
N MET A 212 1.22 7.04 -9.94
CA MET A 212 2.47 6.81 -10.67
C MET A 212 2.25 6.33 -12.11
N ARG A 213 1.03 5.95 -12.48
CA ARG A 213 0.65 5.34 -13.78
C ARG A 213 1.37 4.02 -14.04
N TYR A 214 1.66 3.28 -12.99
CA TYR A 214 2.21 1.94 -13.09
C TYR A 214 1.18 0.99 -13.71
N ARG A 215 1.65 0.08 -14.54
CA ARG A 215 0.81 -0.90 -15.24
C ARG A 215 1.15 -2.34 -14.89
N ARG A 216 2.42 -2.61 -14.63
CA ARG A 216 2.98 -3.95 -14.45
C ARG A 216 3.48 -4.11 -13.02
N ILE A 217 2.75 -4.89 -12.23
CA ILE A 217 3.03 -5.06 -10.80
C ILE A 217 3.54 -6.47 -10.54
N GLY A 218 4.76 -6.57 -10.03
CA GLY A 218 5.32 -7.82 -9.53
C GLY A 218 4.83 -8.11 -8.11
N VAL A 219 4.53 -9.38 -7.82
CA VAL A 219 4.17 -9.82 -6.46
C VAL A 219 5.09 -10.97 -6.07
N ALA A 220 6.07 -10.68 -5.23
CA ALA A 220 6.98 -11.69 -4.67
C ALA A 220 6.39 -12.21 -3.37
N PHE A 221 5.90 -13.45 -3.36
CA PHE A 221 5.21 -14.00 -2.19
C PHE A 221 5.90 -15.24 -1.61
N CYS A 222 5.72 -15.44 -0.30
CA CYS A 222 6.09 -16.68 0.36
C CYS A 222 5.04 -17.75 0.13
N GLU A 223 5.46 -18.99 -0.10
CA GLU A 223 4.56 -20.11 -0.33
C GLU A 223 3.61 -20.37 0.85
N ASP A 224 4.04 -20.12 2.08
CA ASP A 224 3.18 -20.22 3.27
C ASP A 224 2.03 -19.16 3.26
N LEU A 225 2.11 -18.14 2.42
CA LEU A 225 1.13 -17.08 2.27
C LEU A 225 0.50 -17.06 0.86
N ARG A 226 0.41 -18.25 0.23
CA ARG A 226 -0.18 -18.42 -1.10
C ARG A 226 -1.62 -17.89 -1.15
N GLU A 227 -2.45 -18.30 -0.22
CA GLU A 227 -3.88 -17.89 -0.19
C GLU A 227 -4.04 -16.36 -0.07
N PRO A 228 -3.43 -15.65 0.89
CA PRO A 228 -3.45 -14.19 0.92
C PRO A 228 -2.91 -13.55 -0.36
N ALA A 229 -1.85 -14.11 -0.96
CA ALA A 229 -1.29 -13.62 -2.22
C ALA A 229 -2.29 -13.78 -3.39
N GLU A 230 -3.02 -14.90 -3.47
CA GLU A 230 -4.06 -15.13 -4.49
C GLU A 230 -5.20 -14.11 -4.37
N ILE A 231 -5.65 -13.83 -3.14
CA ILE A 231 -6.67 -12.80 -2.88
C ILE A 231 -6.15 -11.42 -3.34
N LEU A 232 -4.95 -11.06 -2.93
CA LEU A 232 -4.31 -9.81 -3.32
C LEU A 232 -4.21 -9.66 -4.84
N VAL A 233 -3.65 -10.66 -5.51
CA VAL A 233 -3.48 -10.67 -6.97
C VAL A 233 -4.82 -10.52 -7.69
N ARG A 234 -5.87 -11.17 -7.21
CA ARG A 234 -7.23 -11.02 -7.76
C ARG A 234 -7.74 -9.59 -7.66
N VAL A 235 -7.45 -8.89 -6.55
CA VAL A 235 -7.81 -7.48 -6.37
C VAL A 235 -6.99 -6.59 -7.31
N LEU A 236 -5.67 -6.76 -7.33
CA LEU A 236 -4.76 -5.94 -8.13
C LEU A 236 -5.01 -6.09 -9.65
N ARG A 237 -5.36 -7.29 -10.11
CA ARG A 237 -5.69 -7.56 -11.52
C ARG A 237 -6.91 -6.79 -12.05
N ARG A 238 -7.66 -6.14 -11.18
CA ARG A 238 -8.73 -5.23 -11.61
C ARG A 238 -8.20 -3.90 -12.14
N PHE A 239 -6.94 -3.58 -11.85
CA PHE A 239 -6.33 -2.29 -12.17
C PHE A 239 -5.05 -2.44 -13.00
N PHE A 240 -4.31 -3.56 -12.83
CA PHE A 240 -2.95 -3.74 -13.33
C PHE A 240 -2.74 -5.11 -13.97
N GLU A 241 -1.70 -5.24 -14.79
CA GLU A 241 -1.09 -6.52 -15.11
C GLU A 241 -0.27 -6.98 -13.91
N VAL A 242 -0.55 -8.19 -13.39
CA VAL A 242 0.04 -8.65 -12.12
C VAL A 242 0.75 -9.98 -12.31
N PHE A 243 2.01 -10.03 -11.88
CA PHE A 243 2.94 -11.14 -12.03
C PHE A 243 3.33 -11.72 -10.67
N PRO A 244 2.59 -12.73 -10.16
CA PRO A 244 2.93 -13.37 -8.88
C PRO A 244 4.03 -14.40 -9.07
N VAL A 245 5.10 -14.32 -8.26
CA VAL A 245 6.22 -15.25 -8.26
C VAL A 245 6.45 -15.81 -6.86
N SER A 246 6.38 -17.13 -6.73
CA SER A 246 6.61 -17.86 -5.46
C SER A 246 8.07 -17.85 -5.04
N CYS A 247 8.32 -17.82 -3.73
CA CYS A 247 9.67 -17.95 -3.17
C CYS A 247 10.34 -19.30 -3.47
N LYS A 248 9.60 -20.30 -3.95
CA LYS A 248 10.10 -21.62 -4.36
C LYS A 248 10.41 -21.73 -5.85
N VAL A 249 10.41 -20.62 -6.56
CA VAL A 249 10.64 -20.57 -7.99
C VAL A 249 11.96 -21.25 -8.38
N GLY A 250 11.93 -22.06 -9.43
CA GLY A 250 13.06 -22.84 -9.91
C GLY A 250 13.33 -24.14 -9.15
N GLY A 251 12.56 -24.45 -8.09
CA GLY A 251 12.64 -25.74 -7.38
C GLY A 251 14.03 -26.08 -6.85
N LYS A 252 14.83 -25.08 -6.42
CA LYS A 252 16.20 -25.32 -5.92
C LYS A 252 16.17 -26.14 -4.65
N THR A 253 16.96 -27.16 -4.62
CA THR A 253 17.18 -28.03 -3.44
C THR A 253 18.57 -27.79 -2.87
N ASP A 254 18.70 -27.81 -1.54
CA ASP A 254 19.99 -27.73 -0.88
C ASP A 254 20.54 -29.15 -0.65
N PRO A 255 21.68 -29.48 -1.26
CA PRO A 255 22.31 -30.79 -1.05
C PRO A 255 22.69 -31.06 0.41
N ALA A 256 22.99 -29.98 1.19
CA ALA A 256 23.38 -30.12 2.59
C ALA A 256 22.18 -30.38 3.52
N THR A 257 20.97 -30.08 3.09
CA THR A 257 19.74 -30.33 3.85
C THR A 257 19.02 -31.60 3.42
N SER A 258 19.53 -32.31 2.43
CA SER A 258 19.06 -33.63 2.10
C SER A 258 19.51 -34.61 3.23
N THR A 259 18.67 -34.71 4.26
CA THR A 259 18.87 -35.63 5.38
C THR A 259 18.74 -37.08 4.86
N ALA A 260 19.81 -37.55 4.23
CA ALA A 260 19.95 -38.93 3.80
C ALA A 260 20.04 -39.93 4.98
N GLU A 261 19.97 -39.43 6.23
CA GLU A 261 20.26 -40.27 7.41
C GLU A 261 19.02 -40.78 8.16
N THR A 262 17.79 -40.32 7.88
CA THR A 262 16.66 -40.70 8.72
C THR A 262 15.66 -41.67 8.08
N ASN A 263 15.59 -41.80 6.77
CA ASN A 263 14.77 -42.86 6.13
C ASN A 263 15.12 -43.01 4.64
N PRO A 264 15.65 -44.17 4.17
CA PRO A 264 15.97 -44.39 2.76
C PRO A 264 14.77 -44.28 1.80
N ASN A 265 13.56 -44.39 2.33
CA ASN A 265 12.30 -44.28 1.57
C ASN A 265 11.68 -42.91 1.55
N ASP A 266 12.17 -41.95 2.34
CA ASP A 266 11.64 -40.59 2.42
C ASP A 266 12.61 -39.60 1.76
N LYS A 267 12.68 -39.66 0.42
CA LYS A 267 13.49 -38.75 -0.40
C LYS A 267 12.79 -37.38 -0.55
N GLN A 268 12.22 -36.84 0.51
CA GLN A 268 11.63 -35.52 0.45
C GLN A 268 12.75 -34.46 0.42
N GLN A 269 13.14 -34.07 -0.78
CA GLN A 269 14.11 -33.00 -0.97
C GLN A 269 13.49 -31.66 -0.47
N TYR A 270 14.19 -31.04 0.48
CA TYR A 270 13.79 -29.74 0.98
C TYR A 270 14.07 -28.65 -0.07
N VAL A 271 13.00 -28.05 -0.64
CA VAL A 271 13.12 -26.95 -1.58
C VAL A 271 13.40 -25.67 -0.81
N ILE A 272 14.55 -25.05 -1.07
CA ILE A 272 14.95 -23.77 -0.47
C ILE A 272 14.26 -22.58 -1.14
N CYS A 273 14.25 -21.42 -0.46
CA CYS A 273 13.76 -20.19 -1.05
C CYS A 273 14.77 -19.63 -2.07
N ASN A 274 14.27 -19.04 -3.14
CA ASN A 274 15.07 -18.44 -4.21
C ASN A 274 14.65 -16.97 -4.44
N PRO A 275 14.90 -16.05 -3.50
CA PRO A 275 14.48 -14.65 -3.63
C PRO A 275 15.16 -13.94 -4.79
N ARG A 276 16.42 -14.32 -5.11
CA ARG A 276 17.12 -13.82 -6.30
C ARG A 276 16.39 -14.20 -7.58
N GLY A 277 15.98 -15.47 -7.70
CA GLY A 277 15.21 -15.94 -8.86
C GLY A 277 13.83 -15.27 -8.98
N GLN A 278 13.19 -14.91 -7.83
CA GLN A 278 11.98 -14.12 -7.87
C GLN A 278 12.22 -12.75 -8.51
N ALA A 279 13.29 -12.06 -8.10
CA ALA A 279 13.66 -10.76 -8.64
C ALA A 279 14.04 -10.83 -10.12
N ASP A 280 14.89 -11.80 -10.51
CA ASP A 280 15.35 -11.99 -11.89
C ASP A 280 14.17 -12.20 -12.86
N ILE A 281 13.14 -12.94 -12.44
CA ILE A 281 11.93 -13.14 -13.23
C ILE A 281 11.15 -11.82 -13.38
N LEU A 282 10.94 -11.10 -12.28
CA LEU A 282 10.18 -9.84 -12.31
C LEU A 282 10.91 -8.75 -13.09
N ASN A 283 12.25 -8.69 -13.01
CA ASN A 283 13.09 -7.82 -13.84
C ASN A 283 12.91 -8.13 -15.32
N SER A 284 12.91 -9.44 -15.70
CA SER A 284 12.68 -9.85 -17.10
C SER A 284 11.29 -9.54 -17.62
N LEU A 285 10.36 -9.22 -16.75
CA LEU A 285 8.99 -8.82 -17.07
C LEU A 285 8.81 -7.30 -17.05
N ASP A 286 9.87 -6.51 -16.87
CA ASP A 286 9.84 -5.05 -16.84
C ASP A 286 8.71 -4.52 -15.95
N THR A 287 8.63 -5.00 -14.70
CA THR A 287 7.62 -4.54 -13.75
C THR A 287 7.91 -3.10 -13.32
N ASP A 288 6.86 -2.29 -13.11
CA ASP A 288 6.99 -0.90 -12.66
C ASP A 288 7.22 -0.80 -11.15
N LEU A 289 6.65 -1.75 -10.40
CA LEU A 289 6.77 -1.86 -8.95
C LEU A 289 6.72 -3.34 -8.55
N ASN A 290 7.56 -3.71 -7.59
CA ASN A 290 7.51 -5.04 -6.97
C ASN A 290 6.97 -4.97 -5.54
N VAL A 291 6.00 -5.83 -5.21
CA VAL A 291 5.35 -5.90 -3.90
C VAL A 291 5.75 -7.18 -3.18
N ILE A 292 6.33 -7.04 -1.99
CA ILE A 292 6.66 -8.16 -1.11
C ILE A 292 5.43 -8.56 -0.29
N VAL A 293 5.11 -9.86 -0.34
CA VAL A 293 4.01 -10.50 0.38
C VAL A 293 4.56 -11.59 1.29
N GLY A 294 5.01 -11.17 2.47
CA GLY A 294 5.43 -12.05 3.56
C GLY A 294 6.63 -12.95 3.25
N ILE A 295 7.63 -12.46 2.56
CA ILE A 295 8.91 -13.15 2.39
C ILE A 295 9.65 -13.19 3.74
N CYS A 296 10.44 -14.25 3.99
CA CYS A 296 11.19 -14.41 5.22
C CYS A 296 12.28 -13.34 5.37
N MET A 297 12.60 -13.00 6.64
CA MET A 297 13.72 -12.11 6.98
C MET A 297 15.02 -12.59 6.30
N GLY A 298 15.75 -11.68 5.69
CA GLY A 298 16.93 -11.93 4.89
C GLY A 298 16.64 -12.28 3.42
N ALA A 299 15.59 -13.06 3.14
CA ALA A 299 15.15 -13.29 1.76
C ALA A 299 14.53 -12.02 1.14
N ASP A 300 13.83 -11.22 1.92
CA ASP A 300 13.34 -9.90 1.54
C ASP A 300 14.47 -8.92 1.23
N CYS A 301 15.56 -8.96 2.01
CA CYS A 301 16.77 -8.17 1.73
C CYS A 301 17.40 -8.55 0.38
N VAL A 302 17.57 -9.86 0.14
CA VAL A 302 18.14 -10.38 -1.13
C VAL A 302 17.26 -10.01 -2.31
N PHE A 303 15.95 -10.16 -2.17
CA PHE A 303 14.99 -9.77 -3.22
C PHE A 303 15.09 -8.27 -3.53
N THR A 304 15.06 -7.43 -2.51
CA THR A 304 15.13 -5.96 -2.65
C THR A 304 16.42 -5.50 -3.31
N GLN A 305 17.57 -6.12 -2.95
CA GLN A 305 18.86 -5.81 -3.58
C GLN A 305 18.95 -6.24 -5.04
N ALA A 306 18.21 -7.27 -5.44
CA ALA A 306 18.24 -7.83 -6.78
C ALA A 306 17.15 -7.25 -7.71
N SER A 307 16.16 -6.58 -7.15
CA SER A 307 15.08 -5.93 -7.92
C SER A 307 15.60 -4.68 -8.62
N GLU A 308 15.32 -4.54 -9.91
CA GLU A 308 15.60 -3.33 -10.71
C GLU A 308 14.49 -2.29 -10.52
N SER A 309 13.27 -2.72 -10.28
CA SER A 309 12.14 -1.84 -10.01
C SER A 309 12.04 -1.50 -8.51
N PRO A 310 11.42 -0.37 -8.15
CA PRO A 310 11.12 -0.04 -6.76
C PRO A 310 10.40 -1.18 -6.03
N VAL A 311 10.70 -1.35 -4.75
CA VAL A 311 10.12 -2.42 -3.92
C VAL A 311 9.34 -1.83 -2.76
N SER A 312 8.11 -2.31 -2.56
CA SER A 312 7.32 -1.99 -1.37
C SER A 312 6.86 -3.26 -0.67
N THR A 313 6.95 -3.30 0.66
CA THR A 313 6.44 -4.41 1.46
C THR A 313 4.99 -4.13 1.86
N LEU A 314 4.06 -4.99 1.42
CA LEU A 314 2.66 -4.88 1.81
C LEU A 314 2.45 -5.42 3.22
N PHE A 315 2.95 -6.62 3.49
CA PHE A 315 3.05 -7.18 4.84
C PHE A 315 4.25 -8.13 4.95
N VAL A 316 4.79 -8.22 6.16
CA VAL A 316 5.94 -9.05 6.48
C VAL A 316 5.49 -10.42 6.99
N LYS A 317 6.39 -11.39 6.97
CA LYS A 317 6.13 -12.71 7.53
C LYS A 317 6.46 -12.75 9.01
N ASP A 318 5.46 -13.06 9.82
CA ASP A 318 5.61 -13.35 11.24
C ASP A 318 4.70 -14.52 11.61
N ARG A 319 5.31 -15.69 11.85
CA ARG A 319 4.55 -16.91 12.15
C ARG A 319 3.94 -16.90 13.55
N SER A 320 4.54 -16.13 14.47
CA SER A 320 4.10 -16.08 15.87
C SER A 320 2.97 -15.10 16.10
N LEU A 321 2.91 -14.01 15.30
CA LEU A 321 2.00 -12.89 15.48
C LEU A 321 1.07 -12.65 14.29
N ALA A 322 0.72 -13.70 13.56
CA ALA A 322 -0.19 -13.63 12.40
C ALA A 322 0.21 -12.54 11.39
N ASN A 323 1.52 -12.42 11.10
CA ASN A 323 2.10 -11.42 10.21
C ASN A 323 1.96 -9.96 10.70
N ASN A 324 1.83 -9.77 12.01
CA ASN A 324 1.78 -8.46 12.67
C ASN A 324 2.93 -8.27 13.67
N PRO A 325 4.17 -8.05 13.21
CA PRO A 325 5.37 -8.01 14.07
C PRO A 325 5.38 -6.87 15.09
N ILE A 326 4.60 -5.81 14.89
CA ILE A 326 4.51 -4.72 15.87
C ILE A 326 3.98 -5.21 17.23
N GLY A 327 3.22 -6.31 17.24
CA GLY A 327 2.76 -6.93 18.48
C GLY A 327 3.90 -7.42 19.37
N ALA A 328 5.07 -7.77 18.80
CA ALA A 328 6.23 -8.16 19.57
C ALA A 328 6.80 -7.02 20.42
N VAL A 329 6.78 -5.79 19.87
CA VAL A 329 7.32 -4.59 20.55
C VAL A 329 6.52 -4.22 21.79
N TYR A 330 5.23 -4.57 21.83
CA TYR A 330 4.33 -4.31 22.97
C TYR A 330 4.13 -5.54 23.88
N SER A 331 4.94 -6.59 23.73
CA SER A 331 4.83 -7.83 24.49
C SER A 331 6.11 -8.13 25.25
N ASP A 332 6.05 -8.08 26.57
CA ASP A 332 7.19 -8.44 27.43
C ASP A 332 7.71 -9.85 27.17
N TYR A 333 6.84 -10.77 26.78
CA TYR A 333 7.23 -12.14 26.43
C TYR A 333 8.18 -12.18 25.25
N TYR A 334 7.78 -11.55 24.12
CA TYR A 334 8.61 -11.57 22.90
C TYR A 334 9.85 -10.71 23.01
N LEU A 335 9.80 -9.59 23.78
CA LEU A 335 10.99 -8.79 24.05
C LEU A 335 12.03 -9.60 24.82
N LYS A 336 11.61 -10.36 25.88
CA LYS A 336 12.49 -11.24 26.62
C LYS A 336 13.05 -12.35 25.75
N GLU A 337 12.26 -12.95 24.89
CA GLU A 337 12.69 -13.98 23.95
C GLU A 337 13.77 -13.44 22.98
N ALA A 338 13.55 -12.26 22.41
CA ALA A 338 14.48 -11.61 21.49
C ALA A 338 15.85 -11.33 22.16
N VAL A 339 15.84 -10.84 23.42
CA VAL A 339 17.07 -10.60 24.19
C VAL A 339 17.78 -11.92 24.52
N GLN A 340 17.04 -12.98 24.88
CA GLN A 340 17.63 -14.28 25.19
C GLN A 340 18.20 -14.99 23.94
N ALA A 341 17.65 -14.77 22.77
CA ALA A 341 18.18 -15.33 21.52
C ALA A 341 19.60 -14.81 21.24
N SER A 342 19.89 -13.55 21.58
CA SER A 342 21.23 -12.95 21.43
C SER A 342 22.29 -13.57 22.34
N ALA A 343 21.90 -14.19 23.46
CA ALA A 343 22.80 -14.84 24.40
C ALA A 343 23.22 -16.27 23.98
N ARG A 344 22.50 -16.89 23.01
CA ARG A 344 22.78 -18.25 22.53
C ARG A 344 23.79 -18.29 21.38
N THR A 345 24.15 -17.13 20.81
CA THR A 345 25.06 -17.01 19.66
C THR A 345 26.50 -16.63 20.06
N LYS A 346 26.84 -16.71 21.34
CA LYS A 346 28.21 -16.50 21.85
C LYS A 346 28.89 -17.80 22.20
#